data_c5bb4ef2ed43c1c7a5e4b3f24bc579d8
#
_entry.id   c5bb4ef2ed43c1c7a5e4b3f24bc579d8
#
_cell.length_a   1.000
_cell.length_b   1.000
_cell.length_c   1.000
_cell.angle_alpha   90.00
_cell.angle_beta   90.00
_cell.angle_gamma   90.00
#
_symmetry.space_group_name_H-M   'P 1'
#
loop_
_entity.id
_entity.type
_entity.pdbx_description
1 polymer ?
#
loop_
_entity_poly.entity_id
_entity_poly.type
_entity_poly.pdbx_seq_one_letter_code
_entity_poly.pdbx_strand_id
1 'polypeptide(L)'
;LGHKAIFVDMFMGLENYSGALEDAFDAPDGFCGNVAVEKTAPDIEKVKAARKLKSPSRLGKNVLEICQLADCVFLGLHGADGEDGKIQAALDLLGVPYTGSGTLGSAMAMDKAVAKRIMQSAGVLTPEWREIDYTAADIPALCAELPVPCVIKAVNGGSSIGVVICEDKSELEAGLREVLRYSHRAVVEQKITGREMTVPILG
;
A
#
# COMPACT_ATOMS: atom_id res chain seq x y z
N LEU A 1 6.53 26.22 -14.11
CA LEU A 1 5.81 25.63 -15.24
C LEU A 1 4.37 26.17 -15.34
N GLY A 2 3.90 26.99 -14.36
CA GLY A 2 2.58 27.61 -14.40
C GLY A 2 1.40 26.71 -13.99
N HIS A 3 1.67 25.51 -13.45
CA HIS A 3 0.63 24.65 -12.90
C HIS A 3 0.23 25.13 -11.50
N LYS A 4 -1.05 25.04 -11.19
CA LYS A 4 -1.57 25.16 -9.83
C LYS A 4 -1.67 23.76 -9.23
N ALA A 5 -1.20 23.58 -8.01
CA ALA A 5 -1.23 22.30 -7.32
C ALA A 5 -1.65 22.49 -5.87
N ILE A 6 -2.42 21.54 -5.36
CA ILE A 6 -2.83 21.47 -3.97
C ILE A 6 -2.48 20.09 -3.43
N PHE A 7 -1.94 20.04 -2.22
CA PHE A 7 -1.74 18.78 -1.52
C PHE A 7 -3.00 18.44 -0.72
N VAL A 8 -3.45 17.20 -0.82
CA VAL A 8 -4.63 16.72 -0.11
C VAL A 8 -4.31 15.41 0.59
N ASP A 9 -4.47 15.36 1.90
CA ASP A 9 -4.42 14.11 2.65
C ASP A 9 -5.68 13.31 2.37
N MET A 10 -5.55 12.07 1.89
CA MET A 10 -6.68 11.25 1.50
C MET A 10 -7.64 10.98 2.67
N PHE A 11 -7.10 10.76 3.88
CA PHE A 11 -7.90 10.40 5.06
C PHE A 11 -8.50 11.63 5.75
N MET A 12 -7.72 12.69 5.94
CA MET A 12 -8.20 13.92 6.59
C MET A 12 -9.05 14.78 5.66
N GLY A 13 -8.66 14.83 4.38
CA GLY A 13 -9.32 15.70 3.40
C GLY A 13 -9.13 17.18 3.68
N LEU A 14 -10.07 17.97 3.20
CA LEU A 14 -10.09 19.43 3.33
C LEU A 14 -10.98 19.90 4.49
N GLU A 15 -10.87 19.27 5.67
CA GLU A 15 -11.74 19.57 6.82
C GLU A 15 -11.60 21.00 7.37
N ASN A 16 -10.47 21.62 7.15
CA ASN A 16 -10.17 22.98 7.63
C ASN A 16 -10.40 24.06 6.56
N TYR A 17 -10.76 23.66 5.35
CA TYR A 17 -11.05 24.59 4.27
C TYR A 17 -12.54 25.01 4.30
N SER A 18 -12.77 26.32 4.25
CA SER A 18 -14.12 26.90 4.29
C SER A 18 -14.49 27.74 3.05
N GLY A 19 -13.56 27.89 2.09
CA GLY A 19 -13.81 28.55 0.83
C GLY A 19 -14.56 27.67 -0.19
N ALA A 20 -14.87 28.23 -1.36
CA ALA A 20 -15.34 27.46 -2.48
C ALA A 20 -14.22 26.52 -2.99
N LEU A 21 -14.54 25.28 -3.36
CA LEU A 21 -13.51 24.30 -3.74
C LEU A 21 -12.74 24.71 -4.99
N GLU A 22 -13.38 25.44 -5.88
CA GLU A 22 -12.79 26.00 -7.10
C GLU A 22 -11.62 26.96 -6.78
N ASP A 23 -11.71 27.68 -5.65
CA ASP A 23 -10.70 28.65 -5.22
C ASP A 23 -9.54 27.97 -4.46
N ALA A 24 -9.66 26.68 -4.13
CA ALA A 24 -8.67 25.96 -3.34
C ALA A 24 -7.29 25.93 -4.01
N PHE A 25 -7.23 25.84 -5.33
CA PHE A 25 -5.98 25.82 -6.10
C PHE A 25 -5.27 27.18 -6.14
N ASP A 26 -5.94 28.25 -5.76
CA ASP A 26 -5.34 29.59 -5.65
C ASP A 26 -4.81 29.91 -4.25
N ALA A 27 -5.11 29.06 -3.28
CA ALA A 27 -4.66 29.18 -1.89
C ALA A 27 -3.87 27.91 -1.43
N PRO A 28 -2.80 27.51 -2.11
CA PRO A 28 -2.17 26.19 -1.93
C PRO A 28 -1.55 25.99 -0.55
N ASP A 29 -1.10 27.06 0.12
CA ASP A 29 -0.39 26.97 1.40
C ASP A 29 -1.32 26.83 2.62
N GLY A 30 -2.63 26.92 2.42
CA GLY A 30 -3.61 26.97 3.51
C GLY A 30 -4.05 25.63 4.09
N PHE A 31 -3.71 24.49 3.44
CA PHE A 31 -4.39 23.23 3.74
C PHE A 31 -3.54 22.19 4.47
N CYS A 32 -2.24 22.23 4.30
CA CYS A 32 -1.38 21.11 4.61
C CYS A 32 -0.54 21.25 5.86
N GLY A 33 -0.60 22.36 6.56
CA GLY A 33 0.25 22.54 7.74
C GLY A 33 1.72 22.21 7.43
N ASN A 34 2.45 21.77 8.43
CA ASN A 34 3.83 21.30 8.24
C ASN A 34 3.79 19.85 7.68
N VAL A 35 4.22 19.68 6.43
CA VAL A 35 4.33 18.39 5.74
C VAL A 35 5.66 17.66 5.99
N ALA A 36 6.38 18.02 7.04
CA ALA A 36 7.61 17.32 7.40
C ALA A 36 7.30 15.87 7.83
N VAL A 37 8.10 14.94 7.32
CA VAL A 37 8.02 13.54 7.75
C VAL A 37 8.59 13.42 9.17
N GLU A 38 7.78 12.96 10.10
CA GLU A 38 8.21 12.72 11.48
C GLU A 38 9.18 11.54 11.57
N LYS A 39 10.07 11.56 12.57
CA LYS A 39 11.04 10.46 12.81
C LYS A 39 10.39 9.18 13.35
N THR A 40 9.20 9.29 13.90
CA THR A 40 8.42 8.17 14.45
C THR A 40 7.11 8.02 13.69
N ALA A 41 6.64 6.78 13.58
CA ALA A 41 5.34 6.53 12.98
C ALA A 41 4.22 7.28 13.74
N PRO A 42 3.23 7.86 13.03
CA PRO A 42 2.13 8.54 13.67
C PRO A 42 1.28 7.58 14.51
N ASP A 43 0.75 8.07 15.60
CA ASP A 43 -0.27 7.35 16.40
C ASP A 43 -1.59 7.36 15.62
N ILE A 44 -1.91 6.24 15.00
CA ILE A 44 -3.08 6.10 14.13
C ILE A 44 -4.40 6.39 14.88
N GLU A 45 -4.49 6.03 16.17
CA GLU A 45 -5.71 6.29 16.95
C GLU A 45 -5.87 7.78 17.23
N LYS A 46 -4.79 8.52 17.46
CA LYS A 46 -4.83 9.97 17.56
C LYS A 46 -5.22 10.63 16.24
N VAL A 47 -4.69 10.15 15.10
CA VAL A 47 -5.07 10.64 13.77
C VAL A 47 -6.56 10.43 13.53
N LYS A 48 -7.08 9.23 13.79
CA LYS A 48 -8.52 8.94 13.69
C LYS A 48 -9.36 9.81 14.60
N ALA A 49 -8.92 10.03 15.83
CA ALA A 49 -9.62 10.88 16.79
C ALA A 49 -9.65 12.35 16.37
N ALA A 50 -8.57 12.85 15.76
CA ALA A 50 -8.47 14.24 15.29
C ALA A 50 -9.36 14.53 14.08
N ARG A 51 -9.69 13.52 13.26
CA ARG A 51 -10.56 13.66 12.09
C ARG A 51 -11.96 14.15 12.51
N LYS A 52 -12.42 15.28 11.93
CA LYS A 52 -13.75 15.85 12.22
C LYS A 52 -14.86 15.01 11.60
N LEU A 53 -14.68 14.54 10.36
CA LEU A 53 -15.64 13.69 9.68
C LEU A 53 -15.70 12.31 10.36
N LYS A 54 -16.72 12.08 11.16
CA LYS A 54 -16.96 10.76 11.81
C LYS A 54 -17.68 9.82 10.85
N SER A 55 -16.92 9.20 9.99
CA SER A 55 -17.39 8.29 8.93
C SER A 55 -16.46 7.08 8.85
N PRO A 56 -16.96 5.88 8.50
CA PRO A 56 -16.13 4.72 8.21
C PRO A 56 -15.36 4.85 6.88
N SER A 57 -15.67 5.87 6.06
CA SER A 57 -14.99 6.14 4.79
C SER A 57 -13.49 6.35 5.01
N ARG A 58 -12.68 5.80 4.12
CA ARG A 58 -11.24 6.08 4.03
C ARG A 58 -10.94 7.43 3.36
N LEU A 59 -11.95 8.03 2.74
CA LEU A 59 -11.84 9.34 2.10
C LEU A 59 -12.34 10.42 3.05
N GLY A 60 -11.54 11.45 3.20
CA GLY A 60 -11.84 12.64 3.99
C GLY A 60 -12.84 13.55 3.30
N LYS A 61 -13.18 14.62 4.00
CA LYS A 61 -14.11 15.63 3.46
C LYS A 61 -13.57 16.25 2.17
N ASN A 62 -14.39 16.31 1.14
CA ASN A 62 -14.11 16.96 -0.15
C ASN A 62 -12.91 16.39 -0.93
N VAL A 63 -12.44 15.15 -0.64
CA VAL A 63 -11.32 14.55 -1.37
C VAL A 63 -11.68 14.27 -2.82
N LEU A 64 -12.81 13.62 -3.07
CA LEU A 64 -13.22 13.30 -4.44
C LEU A 64 -13.66 14.54 -5.20
N GLU A 65 -14.33 15.45 -4.53
CA GLU A 65 -14.81 16.70 -5.12
C GLU A 65 -13.63 17.56 -5.61
N ILE A 66 -12.56 17.69 -4.84
CA ILE A 66 -11.38 18.44 -5.28
C ILE A 66 -10.62 17.72 -6.40
N CYS A 67 -10.60 16.38 -6.38
CA CYS A 67 -10.02 15.59 -7.47
C CYS A 67 -10.76 15.81 -8.79
N GLN A 68 -12.09 15.99 -8.77
CA GLN A 68 -12.89 16.27 -9.98
C GLN A 68 -12.64 17.65 -10.57
N LEU A 69 -12.11 18.59 -9.79
CA LEU A 69 -11.72 19.93 -10.25
C LEU A 69 -10.30 19.99 -10.81
N ALA A 70 -9.52 18.94 -10.61
CA ALA A 70 -8.14 18.85 -11.10
C ALA A 70 -8.07 18.28 -12.52
N ASP A 71 -7.16 18.77 -13.35
CA ASP A 71 -6.84 18.17 -14.66
C ASP A 71 -6.20 16.80 -14.52
N CYS A 72 -5.47 16.57 -13.41
CA CYS A 72 -4.82 15.31 -13.11
C CYS A 72 -4.51 15.20 -11.61
N VAL A 73 -4.64 14.01 -11.06
CA VAL A 73 -4.28 13.70 -9.67
C VAL A 73 -2.93 12.98 -9.63
N PHE A 74 -1.97 13.57 -8.94
CA PHE A 74 -0.70 12.90 -8.63
C PHE A 74 -0.89 12.03 -7.37
N LEU A 75 -0.86 10.71 -7.54
CA LEU A 75 -0.98 9.76 -6.43
C LEU A 75 0.38 9.51 -5.77
N GLY A 76 0.60 10.14 -4.60
CA GLY A 76 1.78 9.93 -3.77
C GLY A 76 1.50 9.01 -2.57
N LEU A 77 0.53 8.09 -2.71
CA LEU A 77 0.09 7.18 -1.66
C LEU A 77 0.91 5.88 -1.67
N HIS A 78 0.99 5.22 -0.49
CA HIS A 78 1.67 3.95 -0.33
C HIS A 78 0.79 2.93 0.40
N GLY A 79 0.96 1.64 0.05
CA GLY A 79 0.28 0.54 0.70
C GLY A 79 -1.22 0.44 0.40
N ALA A 80 -1.96 -0.14 1.33
CA ALA A 80 -3.39 -0.34 1.19
C ALA A 80 -4.15 0.98 1.02
N ASP A 81 -5.24 0.91 0.27
CA ASP A 81 -6.10 2.02 -0.17
C ASP A 81 -5.43 2.98 -1.17
N GLY A 82 -4.09 3.02 -1.26
CA GLY A 82 -3.33 3.87 -2.18
C GLY A 82 -2.79 3.15 -3.41
N GLU A 83 -2.26 1.92 -3.23
CA GLU A 83 -1.61 1.14 -4.30
C GLU A 83 -2.35 -0.15 -4.64
N ASP A 84 -3.51 -0.42 -4.04
CA ASP A 84 -4.27 -1.67 -4.21
C ASP A 84 -5.48 -1.56 -5.15
N GLY A 85 -5.58 -0.49 -5.92
CA GLY A 85 -6.62 -0.28 -6.92
C GLY A 85 -7.86 0.45 -6.40
N LYS A 86 -8.03 0.66 -5.09
CA LYS A 86 -9.26 1.25 -4.55
C LYS A 86 -9.43 2.72 -4.89
N ILE A 87 -8.41 3.54 -4.65
CA ILE A 87 -8.47 4.95 -5.02
C ILE A 87 -8.49 5.12 -6.53
N GLN A 88 -7.76 4.26 -7.25
CA GLN A 88 -7.77 4.24 -8.71
C GLN A 88 -9.19 3.99 -9.24
N ALA A 89 -9.90 2.99 -8.68
CA ALA A 89 -11.27 2.69 -9.06
C ALA A 89 -12.23 3.85 -8.78
N ALA A 90 -12.06 4.55 -7.66
CA ALA A 90 -12.86 5.73 -7.36
C ALA A 90 -12.64 6.86 -8.37
N LEU A 91 -11.39 7.11 -8.75
CA LEU A 91 -11.03 8.12 -9.75
C LEU A 91 -11.48 7.70 -11.16
N ASP A 92 -11.34 6.40 -11.52
CA ASP A 92 -11.84 5.86 -12.80
C ASP A 92 -13.36 6.09 -12.94
N LEU A 93 -14.14 5.82 -11.88
CA LEU A 93 -15.60 6.04 -11.88
C LEU A 93 -15.98 7.53 -12.00
N LEU A 94 -15.14 8.43 -11.55
CA LEU A 94 -15.33 9.87 -11.64
C LEU A 94 -14.78 10.46 -12.95
N GLY A 95 -14.08 9.65 -13.77
CA GLY A 95 -13.43 10.12 -14.99
C GLY A 95 -12.25 11.06 -14.75
N VAL A 96 -11.60 10.96 -13.58
CA VAL A 96 -10.49 11.83 -13.18
C VAL A 96 -9.16 11.19 -13.57
N PRO A 97 -8.33 11.82 -14.40
CA PRO A 97 -7.00 11.32 -14.72
C PRO A 97 -6.08 11.32 -13.50
N TYR A 98 -5.24 10.28 -13.38
CA TYR A 98 -4.27 10.17 -12.29
C TYR A 98 -2.96 9.52 -12.76
N THR A 99 -1.91 9.67 -11.96
CA THR A 99 -0.60 9.07 -12.23
C THR A 99 -0.51 7.66 -11.68
N GLY A 100 0.22 6.78 -12.39
CA GLY A 100 0.50 5.41 -11.95
C GLY A 100 -0.36 4.37 -12.65
N SER A 101 -0.31 3.14 -12.14
CA SER A 101 -1.05 2.01 -12.71
C SER A 101 -2.55 2.10 -12.43
N GLY A 102 -3.35 1.63 -13.38
CA GLY A 102 -4.80 1.58 -13.22
C GLY A 102 -5.27 0.53 -12.18
N THR A 103 -6.58 0.54 -11.93
CA THR A 103 -7.24 -0.26 -10.89
C THR A 103 -6.85 -1.74 -10.91
N LEU A 104 -6.96 -2.41 -12.06
CA LEU A 104 -6.68 -3.85 -12.18
C LEU A 104 -5.20 -4.17 -11.95
N GLY A 105 -4.29 -3.39 -12.57
CA GLY A 105 -2.86 -3.58 -12.41
C GLY A 105 -2.40 -3.40 -10.96
N SER A 106 -2.89 -2.36 -10.31
CA SER A 106 -2.61 -2.08 -8.90
C SER A 106 -3.11 -3.20 -7.97
N ALA A 107 -4.34 -3.66 -8.16
CA ALA A 107 -4.93 -4.73 -7.35
C ALA A 107 -4.16 -6.06 -7.51
N MET A 108 -3.81 -6.43 -8.74
CA MET A 108 -3.06 -7.66 -9.01
C MET A 108 -1.63 -7.59 -8.47
N ALA A 109 -0.96 -6.45 -8.57
CA ALA A 109 0.41 -6.27 -8.09
C ALA A 109 0.49 -6.26 -6.56
N MET A 110 -0.54 -5.75 -5.88
CA MET A 110 -0.57 -5.67 -4.42
C MET A 110 -0.68 -7.04 -3.77
N ASP A 111 -1.40 -8.01 -4.36
CA ASP A 111 -1.45 -9.40 -3.88
C ASP A 111 -0.26 -10.20 -4.44
N LYS A 112 0.75 -10.44 -3.59
CA LYS A 112 1.99 -11.13 -4.01
C LYS A 112 1.76 -12.53 -4.58
N ALA A 113 0.74 -13.24 -4.09
CA ALA A 113 0.42 -14.58 -4.59
C ALA A 113 -0.20 -14.51 -5.99
N VAL A 114 -1.10 -13.56 -6.22
CA VAL A 114 -1.67 -13.30 -7.55
C VAL A 114 -0.58 -12.83 -8.51
N ALA A 115 0.24 -11.85 -8.13
CA ALA A 115 1.34 -11.36 -8.95
C ALA A 115 2.30 -12.48 -9.37
N LYS A 116 2.69 -13.37 -8.44
CA LYS A 116 3.57 -14.51 -8.74
C LYS A 116 2.93 -15.51 -9.70
N ARG A 117 1.64 -15.81 -9.57
CA ARG A 117 0.93 -16.69 -10.52
C ARG A 117 0.90 -16.10 -11.93
N ILE A 118 0.67 -14.79 -12.03
CA ILE A 118 0.69 -14.07 -13.32
C ILE A 118 2.09 -14.10 -13.93
N MET A 119 3.13 -13.79 -13.15
CA MET A 119 4.52 -13.87 -13.60
C MET A 119 4.87 -15.26 -14.13
N GLN A 120 4.53 -16.32 -13.38
CA GLN A 120 4.77 -17.70 -13.80
C GLN A 120 4.02 -18.06 -15.09
N SER A 121 2.76 -17.65 -15.22
CA SER A 121 1.96 -17.90 -16.44
C SER A 121 2.52 -17.18 -17.67
N ALA A 122 3.19 -16.04 -17.45
CA ALA A 122 3.88 -15.28 -18.49
C ALA A 122 5.32 -15.74 -18.75
N GLY A 123 5.80 -16.79 -18.10
CA GLY A 123 7.17 -17.29 -18.24
C GLY A 123 8.22 -16.42 -17.58
N VAL A 124 7.84 -15.48 -16.71
CA VAL A 124 8.77 -14.64 -15.95
C VAL A 124 9.32 -15.43 -14.78
N LEU A 125 10.65 -15.45 -14.65
CA LEU A 125 11.31 -16.14 -13.56
C LEU A 125 10.99 -15.45 -12.22
N THR A 126 10.61 -16.23 -11.24
CA THR A 126 10.39 -15.83 -9.85
C THR A 126 10.96 -16.93 -8.94
N PRO A 127 11.43 -16.61 -7.72
CA PRO A 127 11.86 -17.64 -6.78
C PRO A 127 10.81 -18.73 -6.61
N GLU A 128 11.21 -19.97 -6.34
CA GLU A 128 10.28 -21.01 -5.92
C GLU A 128 9.50 -20.54 -4.69
N TRP A 129 8.20 -20.79 -4.70
CA TRP A 129 7.33 -20.27 -3.66
C TRP A 129 6.08 -21.10 -3.46
N ARG A 130 5.47 -20.91 -2.30
CA ARG A 130 4.11 -21.40 -2.04
C ARG A 130 3.32 -20.36 -1.24
N GLU A 131 2.01 -20.36 -1.41
CA GLU A 131 1.09 -19.62 -0.57
C GLU A 131 0.67 -20.51 0.60
N ILE A 132 0.61 -19.91 1.78
CA ILE A 132 0.03 -20.54 2.98
C ILE A 132 -1.06 -19.63 3.55
N ASP A 133 -2.12 -20.27 4.05
CA ASP A 133 -3.15 -19.64 4.86
C ASP A 133 -3.09 -20.32 6.22
N TYR A 134 -2.83 -19.60 7.30
CA TYR A 134 -2.47 -20.19 8.58
C TYR A 134 -2.89 -19.36 9.78
N THR A 135 -2.95 -20.03 10.90
CA THR A 135 -3.16 -19.49 12.23
C THR A 135 -1.97 -19.77 13.15
N ALA A 136 -1.98 -19.24 14.36
CA ALA A 136 -0.93 -19.55 15.33
C ALA A 136 -0.84 -21.04 15.68
N ALA A 137 -1.92 -21.79 15.53
CA ALA A 137 -1.96 -23.24 15.81
C ALA A 137 -1.20 -24.06 14.75
N ASP A 138 -1.08 -23.54 13.53
CA ASP A 138 -0.47 -24.23 12.41
C ASP A 138 1.06 -24.06 12.37
N ILE A 139 1.59 -23.11 13.14
CA ILE A 139 3.02 -22.75 13.12
C ILE A 139 3.95 -23.94 13.42
N PRO A 140 3.72 -24.82 14.41
CA PRO A 140 4.61 -25.94 14.66
C PRO A 140 4.74 -26.89 13.48
N ALA A 141 3.61 -27.19 12.79
CA ALA A 141 3.61 -28.03 11.59
C ALA A 141 4.35 -27.34 10.44
N LEU A 142 4.11 -26.05 10.22
CA LEU A 142 4.81 -25.25 9.20
C LEU A 142 6.31 -25.19 9.45
N CYS A 143 6.76 -25.04 10.70
CA CYS A 143 8.19 -25.06 11.02
C CYS A 143 8.86 -26.40 10.68
N ALA A 144 8.15 -27.52 10.80
CA ALA A 144 8.68 -28.83 10.39
C ALA A 144 8.79 -28.93 8.86
N GLU A 145 7.81 -28.43 8.13
CA GLU A 145 7.65 -28.60 6.69
C GLU A 145 8.40 -27.60 5.83
N LEU A 146 8.36 -26.30 6.19
CA LEU A 146 8.88 -25.21 5.35
C LEU A 146 10.39 -25.32 5.13
N PRO A 147 10.89 -25.17 3.88
CA PRO A 147 12.32 -25.17 3.61
C PRO A 147 12.99 -23.88 4.13
N VAL A 148 14.27 -23.98 4.42
CA VAL A 148 15.13 -22.84 4.74
C VAL A 148 16.44 -22.94 3.94
N PRO A 149 17.10 -21.83 3.59
CA PRO A 149 16.69 -20.45 3.88
C PRO A 149 15.48 -20.02 3.04
N CYS A 150 14.59 -19.23 3.64
CA CYS A 150 13.39 -18.73 2.98
C CYS A 150 13.06 -17.29 3.36
N VAL A 151 12.13 -16.69 2.62
CA VAL A 151 11.55 -15.39 2.92
C VAL A 151 10.05 -15.54 3.06
N ILE A 152 9.51 -15.15 4.21
CA ILE A 152 8.08 -15.16 4.50
C ILE A 152 7.56 -13.76 4.32
N LYS A 153 6.51 -13.57 3.51
CA LYS A 153 5.93 -12.27 3.20
C LYS A 153 4.42 -12.30 3.38
N ALA A 154 3.87 -11.34 4.10
CA ALA A 154 2.43 -11.11 4.06
C ALA A 154 1.99 -10.90 2.60
N VAL A 155 0.89 -11.56 2.19
CA VAL A 155 0.41 -11.51 0.80
C VAL A 155 0.14 -10.09 0.36
N ASN A 156 -0.51 -9.30 1.22
CA ASN A 156 -0.80 -7.89 0.98
C ASN A 156 0.18 -7.01 1.76
N GLY A 157 0.46 -5.83 1.22
CA GLY A 157 1.35 -4.86 1.86
C GLY A 157 2.60 -4.55 1.04
N GLY A 158 3.29 -3.47 1.42
CA GLY A 158 4.48 -2.96 0.75
C GLY A 158 5.55 -2.52 1.75
N SER A 159 6.60 -1.87 1.26
CA SER A 159 7.69 -1.27 2.06
C SER A 159 8.33 -2.22 3.09
N SER A 160 8.47 -3.48 2.73
CA SER A 160 9.04 -4.54 3.60
C SER A 160 8.27 -4.82 4.90
N ILE A 161 7.08 -4.26 5.08
CA ILE A 161 6.23 -4.56 6.23
C ILE A 161 5.67 -5.98 6.07
N GLY A 162 5.79 -6.81 7.12
CA GLY A 162 5.38 -8.21 7.07
C GLY A 162 6.27 -9.07 6.16
N VAL A 163 7.55 -8.74 6.03
CA VAL A 163 8.58 -9.51 5.33
C VAL A 163 9.63 -9.95 6.34
N VAL A 164 9.88 -11.26 6.43
CA VAL A 164 10.88 -11.84 7.34
C VAL A 164 11.74 -12.82 6.56
N ILE A 165 13.04 -12.68 6.71
CA ILE A 165 14.03 -13.64 6.19
C ILE A 165 14.33 -14.64 7.30
N CYS A 166 14.25 -15.93 7.00
CA CYS A 166 14.62 -17.03 7.88
C CYS A 166 15.79 -17.80 7.28
N GLU A 167 16.94 -17.75 7.94
CA GLU A 167 18.15 -18.46 7.48
C GLU A 167 18.12 -19.93 7.88
N ASP A 168 17.53 -20.23 9.02
CA ASP A 168 17.43 -21.58 9.54
C ASP A 168 16.06 -21.86 10.21
N LYS A 169 15.88 -23.11 10.64
CA LYS A 169 14.63 -23.58 11.24
C LYS A 169 14.28 -22.90 12.57
N SER A 170 15.27 -22.40 13.31
CA SER A 170 15.05 -21.77 14.61
C SER A 170 14.36 -20.41 14.47
N GLU A 171 14.52 -19.77 13.30
CA GLU A 171 13.94 -18.46 13.01
C GLU A 171 12.51 -18.54 12.47
N LEU A 172 12.08 -19.73 11.96
CA LEU A 172 10.76 -19.88 11.31
C LEU A 172 9.60 -19.55 12.24
N GLU A 173 9.64 -20.00 13.49
CA GLU A 173 8.53 -19.74 14.42
C GLU A 173 8.33 -18.24 14.65
N ALA A 174 9.42 -17.53 14.94
CA ALA A 174 9.37 -16.09 15.16
C ALA A 174 8.95 -15.35 13.88
N GLY A 175 9.46 -15.77 12.72
CA GLY A 175 9.11 -15.20 11.42
C GLY A 175 7.64 -15.38 11.07
N LEU A 176 7.09 -16.57 11.24
CA LEU A 176 5.67 -16.85 11.01
C LEU A 176 4.77 -16.04 11.97
N ARG A 177 5.15 -15.95 13.26
CA ARG A 177 4.42 -15.13 14.23
C ARG A 177 4.43 -13.65 13.87
N GLU A 178 5.56 -13.14 13.41
CA GLU A 178 5.67 -11.74 13.00
C GLU A 178 4.80 -11.44 11.78
N VAL A 179 4.86 -12.28 10.73
CA VAL A 179 4.05 -12.09 9.52
C VAL A 179 2.55 -12.20 9.82
N LEU A 180 2.17 -13.10 10.73
CA LEU A 180 0.77 -13.29 11.15
C LEU A 180 0.14 -12.03 11.77
N ARG A 181 0.94 -11.11 12.30
CA ARG A 181 0.44 -9.81 12.80
C ARG A 181 -0.14 -8.92 11.69
N TYR A 182 0.25 -9.18 10.44
CA TYR A 182 -0.16 -8.39 9.28
C TYR A 182 -1.17 -9.12 8.40
N SER A 183 -1.01 -10.45 8.25
CA SER A 183 -1.89 -11.27 7.41
C SER A 183 -1.81 -12.73 7.81
N HIS A 184 -2.96 -13.43 7.80
CA HIS A 184 -3.02 -14.88 7.91
C HIS A 184 -2.65 -15.59 6.59
N ARG A 185 -2.62 -14.84 5.46
CA ARG A 185 -2.11 -15.34 4.17
C ARG A 185 -0.69 -14.85 3.97
N ALA A 186 0.22 -15.77 3.66
CA ALA A 186 1.60 -15.44 3.38
C ALA A 186 2.13 -16.18 2.15
N VAL A 187 3.10 -15.56 1.49
CA VAL A 187 3.97 -16.20 0.49
C VAL A 187 5.25 -16.59 1.18
N VAL A 188 5.60 -17.85 1.10
CA VAL A 188 6.93 -18.37 1.51
C VAL A 188 7.71 -18.66 0.25
N GLU A 189 8.84 -18.01 0.08
CA GLU A 189 9.67 -18.15 -1.12
C GLU A 189 11.11 -18.47 -0.79
N GLN A 190 11.78 -19.14 -1.72
CA GLN A 190 13.21 -19.38 -1.65
C GLN A 190 13.95 -18.05 -1.49
N LYS A 191 14.86 -17.97 -0.52
CA LYS A 191 15.77 -16.84 -0.41
C LYS A 191 16.74 -16.82 -1.58
N ILE A 192 16.76 -15.73 -2.33
CA ILE A 192 17.72 -15.48 -3.40
C ILE A 192 18.79 -14.54 -2.89
N THR A 193 20.04 -14.92 -3.06
CA THR A 193 21.20 -14.06 -2.76
C THR A 193 21.66 -13.38 -4.05
N GLY A 194 21.80 -12.07 -4.02
CA GLY A 194 22.22 -11.32 -5.20
C GLY A 194 22.15 -9.81 -5.00
N ARG A 195 22.33 -9.09 -6.09
CA ARG A 195 22.16 -7.63 -6.11
C ARG A 195 20.68 -7.30 -6.31
N GLU A 196 20.14 -6.47 -5.44
CA GLU A 196 18.81 -5.91 -5.63
C GLU A 196 18.85 -4.86 -6.74
N MET A 197 17.87 -4.95 -7.64
CA MET A 197 17.74 -4.05 -8.78
C MET A 197 16.29 -3.56 -8.88
N THR A 198 16.13 -2.29 -9.25
CA THR A 198 14.82 -1.69 -9.55
C THR A 198 14.85 -1.14 -10.96
N VAL A 199 13.82 -1.45 -11.74
CA VAL A 199 13.64 -0.93 -13.09
C VAL A 199 12.31 -0.18 -13.13
N PRO A 200 12.32 1.17 -13.06
CA PRO A 200 11.10 1.95 -13.21
C PRO A 200 10.61 1.91 -14.65
N ILE A 201 9.30 1.84 -14.81
CA ILE A 201 8.64 1.86 -16.11
C ILE A 201 7.79 3.13 -16.17
N LEU A 202 8.01 3.91 -17.24
CA LEU A 202 7.17 5.06 -17.61
C LEU A 202 6.29 4.64 -18.78
N GLY A 203 4.98 4.78 -18.62
CA GLY A 203 3.98 4.44 -19.62
C GLY A 203 3.23 5.65 -20.14
#